data_5bba85379539ea236ba75f46e5f941b5
#
_entry.id   5bba85379539ea236ba75f46e5f941b5
#
_cell.length_a   1.000
_cell.length_b   1.000
_cell.length_c   1.000
_cell.angle_alpha   90.00
_cell.angle_beta   90.00
_cell.angle_gamma   90.00
#
_symmetry.space_group_name_H-M   'P 1'
#
loop_
_entity.id
_entity.type
_entity.pdbx_description
1 polymer ?
#
loop_
_entity_poly.entity_id
_entity_poly.type
_entity_poly.pdbx_seq_one_letter_code
_entity_poly.pdbx_strand_id
1 'polypeptide(L)'
;MKRQVHFLFPCLLVLLTVLTACEDRGDEHLFCDVTLMTSLPDGRSIVRMEADASLAGTFLRNVNNRQEYDFPLFVNNRGTVRVQKGVYLISFAARATFSDGTTARVRSSQHANPEKAVTLLNDTEAVVLQLTLLN
;
A
#
# COMPACT_ATOMS: atom_id res chain seq x y z
N MET A 1 -51.72 -14.38 -30.33
CA MET A 1 -50.39 -14.83 -29.90
C MET A 1 -49.23 -14.06 -30.50
N LYS A 2 -49.34 -13.37 -31.57
CA LYS A 2 -48.22 -12.61 -32.16
C LYS A 2 -47.94 -11.23 -31.51
N ARG A 3 -48.76 -10.74 -30.60
CA ARG A 3 -48.60 -9.41 -29.97
C ARG A 3 -47.81 -9.39 -28.66
N GLN A 4 -47.55 -10.53 -28.03
CA GLN A 4 -46.84 -10.57 -26.74
C GLN A 4 -45.33 -10.67 -26.87
N VAL A 5 -44.81 -11.10 -28.00
CA VAL A 5 -43.38 -11.28 -28.22
C VAL A 5 -42.62 -9.95 -28.39
N HIS A 6 -43.34 -8.92 -28.88
CA HIS A 6 -42.72 -7.60 -29.10
C HIS A 6 -42.52 -6.76 -27.83
N PHE A 7 -43.20 -7.08 -26.72
CA PHE A 7 -43.05 -6.39 -25.45
C PHE A 7 -41.93 -6.98 -24.57
N LEU A 8 -41.64 -8.27 -24.70
CA LEU A 8 -40.60 -8.96 -23.95
C LEU A 8 -39.19 -8.59 -24.41
N PHE A 9 -39.00 -8.30 -25.68
CA PHE A 9 -37.71 -7.97 -26.26
C PHE A 9 -37.12 -6.65 -25.74
N PRO A 10 -37.88 -5.53 -25.72
CA PRO A 10 -37.38 -4.26 -25.19
C PRO A 10 -37.18 -4.31 -23.68
N CYS A 11 -38.01 -5.05 -22.92
CA CYS A 11 -37.81 -5.22 -21.47
C CYS A 11 -36.53 -6.00 -21.15
N LEU A 12 -36.20 -7.03 -21.93
CA LEU A 12 -34.98 -7.80 -21.78
C LEU A 12 -33.73 -6.95 -22.09
N LEU A 13 -33.83 -6.10 -23.12
CA LEU A 13 -32.73 -5.20 -23.50
C LEU A 13 -32.45 -4.13 -22.41
N VAL A 14 -33.53 -3.58 -21.83
CA VAL A 14 -33.40 -2.61 -20.72
C VAL A 14 -32.83 -3.26 -19.46
N LEU A 15 -33.22 -4.51 -19.18
CA LEU A 15 -32.67 -5.26 -18.04
C LEU A 15 -31.18 -5.55 -18.22
N LEU A 16 -30.73 -5.88 -19.43
CA LEU A 16 -29.31 -6.11 -19.74
C LEU A 16 -28.48 -4.84 -19.62
N THR A 17 -29.01 -3.66 -19.98
CA THR A 17 -28.29 -2.39 -19.85
C THR A 17 -28.15 -1.93 -18.41
N VAL A 18 -29.10 -2.29 -17.52
CA VAL A 18 -29.02 -1.96 -16.11
C VAL A 18 -27.96 -2.81 -15.39
N LEU A 19 -27.75 -4.05 -15.82
CA LEU A 19 -26.74 -4.94 -15.24
C LEU A 19 -25.29 -4.54 -15.59
N THR A 20 -25.07 -3.89 -16.73
CA THR A 20 -23.74 -3.42 -17.12
C THR A 20 -23.35 -2.08 -16.51
N ALA A 21 -24.29 -1.32 -15.95
CA ALA A 21 -24.03 -0.03 -15.31
C ALA A 21 -23.52 -0.12 -13.88
N CYS A 22 -23.42 -1.31 -13.30
CA CYS A 22 -23.00 -1.52 -11.89
C CYS A 22 -21.52 -1.84 -11.69
N GLU A 23 -20.71 -2.00 -12.74
CA GLU A 23 -19.33 -2.47 -12.60
C GLU A 23 -18.28 -1.38 -12.41
N ASP A 24 -18.59 -0.10 -12.62
CA ASP A 24 -17.57 0.95 -12.66
C ASP A 24 -17.59 1.93 -11.47
N ARG A 25 -18.29 1.62 -10.40
CA ARG A 25 -18.43 2.55 -9.27
C ARG A 25 -17.83 2.02 -8.01
N GLY A 26 -16.51 2.10 -7.82
CA GLY A 26 -16.11 2.06 -6.46
C GLY A 26 -14.72 1.60 -6.06
N ASP A 27 -13.94 1.01 -6.92
CA ASP A 27 -12.66 0.45 -6.50
C ASP A 27 -11.59 1.53 -6.27
N GLU A 28 -11.65 2.66 -6.98
CA GLU A 28 -10.67 3.75 -6.82
C GLU A 28 -10.69 4.39 -5.43
N HIS A 29 -11.86 4.50 -4.80
CA HIS A 29 -11.99 5.08 -3.46
C HIS A 29 -11.60 4.13 -2.32
N LEU A 30 -11.37 2.86 -2.63
CA LEU A 30 -10.94 1.86 -1.64
C LEU A 30 -9.44 1.84 -1.42
N PHE A 31 -8.66 2.48 -2.29
CA PHE A 31 -7.20 2.44 -2.28
C PHE A 31 -6.61 3.80 -1.89
N CYS A 32 -5.42 3.72 -1.31
CA CYS A 32 -4.59 4.85 -0.92
C CYS A 32 -3.22 4.70 -1.58
N ASP A 33 -2.74 5.77 -2.22
CA ASP A 33 -1.36 5.86 -2.69
C ASP A 33 -0.49 6.40 -1.55
N VAL A 34 0.29 5.52 -0.94
CA VAL A 34 1.12 5.83 0.23
C VAL A 34 2.53 6.12 -0.18
N THR A 35 3.04 7.28 0.17
CA THR A 35 4.46 7.59 0.08
C THR A 35 5.12 7.26 1.41
N LEU A 36 5.97 6.25 1.42
CA LEU A 36 6.80 5.88 2.55
C LEU A 36 8.11 6.68 2.47
N MET A 37 8.38 7.49 3.47
CA MET A 37 9.61 8.28 3.58
C MET A 37 10.44 7.71 4.71
N THR A 38 11.74 7.59 4.51
CA THR A 38 12.66 7.04 5.50
C THR A 38 13.54 8.14 6.08
N SER A 39 13.84 8.02 7.38
CA SER A 39 14.68 8.96 8.11
C SER A 39 15.62 8.21 9.04
N LEU A 40 16.89 8.60 9.04
CA LEU A 40 17.91 8.12 9.98
C LEU A 40 18.22 9.21 11.02
N PRO A 41 18.52 8.83 12.29
CA PRO A 41 18.86 9.81 13.34
C PRO A 41 20.10 10.66 13.02
N ASP A 42 21.04 10.10 12.26
CA ASP A 42 22.27 10.80 11.84
C ASP A 42 22.10 11.70 10.59
N GLY A 43 20.89 11.72 10.01
CA GLY A 43 20.55 12.55 8.88
C GLY A 43 21.13 12.11 7.53
N ARG A 44 21.78 10.93 7.45
CA ARG A 44 22.29 10.42 6.18
C ARG A 44 21.18 10.15 5.18
N SER A 45 21.45 10.47 3.92
CA SER A 45 20.53 10.19 2.81
C SER A 45 20.74 8.78 2.26
N ILE A 46 19.66 8.07 2.09
CA ILE A 46 19.61 6.76 1.45
C ILE A 46 19.34 6.95 -0.03
N VAL A 47 20.29 6.52 -0.88
CA VAL A 47 20.14 6.56 -2.33
C VAL A 47 19.24 5.42 -2.80
N ARG A 48 19.44 4.23 -2.26
CA ARG A 48 18.68 3.02 -2.61
C ARG A 48 18.53 2.11 -1.39
N MET A 49 17.34 1.56 -1.23
CA MET A 49 17.06 0.57 -0.19
C MET A 49 15.94 -0.36 -0.64
N GLU A 50 16.10 -1.64 -0.34
CA GLU A 50 15.11 -2.67 -0.63
C GLU A 50 14.84 -3.46 0.65
N ALA A 51 13.57 -3.58 1.02
CA ALA A 51 13.17 -4.38 2.18
C ALA A 51 13.42 -5.87 1.91
N ASP A 52 13.96 -6.56 2.90
CA ASP A 52 14.21 -8.00 2.81
C ASP A 52 12.96 -8.78 3.23
N ALA A 53 12.15 -9.13 2.25
CA ALA A 53 10.90 -9.88 2.44
C ALA A 53 11.12 -11.30 2.99
N SER A 54 12.34 -11.84 2.92
CA SER A 54 12.67 -13.17 3.44
C SER A 54 12.82 -13.20 4.97
N LEU A 55 13.01 -12.02 5.59
CA LEU A 55 13.18 -11.94 7.03
C LEU A 55 11.84 -11.93 7.77
N ALA A 56 11.74 -12.76 8.79
CA ALA A 56 10.63 -12.71 9.71
C ALA A 56 10.52 -11.30 10.33
N GLY A 57 9.30 -10.74 10.38
CA GLY A 57 9.08 -9.39 10.88
C GLY A 57 9.18 -8.30 9.81
N THR A 58 9.28 -8.65 8.52
CA THR A 58 9.11 -7.73 7.39
C THR A 58 7.70 -7.84 6.87
N PHE A 59 6.89 -6.82 7.10
CA PHE A 59 5.49 -6.79 6.66
C PHE A 59 4.95 -5.36 6.53
N LEU A 60 4.10 -5.16 5.56
CA LEU A 60 3.18 -4.03 5.41
C LEU A 60 1.78 -4.65 5.43
N ARG A 61 1.16 -4.68 6.60
CA ARG A 61 -0.05 -5.49 6.84
C ARG A 61 -1.25 -4.64 7.21
N ASN A 62 -2.35 -4.85 6.52
CA ASN A 62 -3.64 -4.29 6.90
C ASN A 62 -4.21 -5.06 8.11
N VAL A 63 -4.50 -4.35 9.19
CA VAL A 63 -5.03 -4.95 10.44
C VAL A 63 -6.45 -5.49 10.25
N ASN A 64 -7.24 -4.83 9.39
CA ASN A 64 -8.66 -5.15 9.24
C ASN A 64 -8.90 -6.46 8.48
N ASN A 65 -8.17 -6.69 7.38
CA ASN A 65 -8.33 -7.86 6.51
C ASN A 65 -7.13 -8.79 6.49
N ARG A 66 -6.04 -8.44 7.21
CA ARG A 66 -4.77 -9.16 7.29
C ARG A 66 -4.00 -9.26 5.95
N GLN A 67 -4.40 -8.51 4.94
CA GLN A 67 -3.70 -8.46 3.67
C GLN A 67 -2.33 -7.82 3.84
N GLU A 68 -1.31 -8.44 3.23
CA GLU A 68 0.04 -7.93 3.18
C GLU A 68 0.37 -7.42 1.79
N TYR A 69 1.15 -6.35 1.74
CA TYR A 69 1.64 -5.72 0.52
C TYR A 69 3.15 -5.74 0.49
N ASP A 70 3.71 -5.83 -0.71
CA ASP A 70 5.15 -5.72 -0.90
C ASP A 70 5.62 -4.28 -0.65
N PHE A 71 6.80 -4.14 -0.07
CA PHE A 71 7.42 -2.83 0.05
C PHE A 71 7.90 -2.34 -1.32
N PRO A 72 7.77 -1.03 -1.59
CA PRO A 72 8.35 -0.45 -2.78
C PRO A 72 9.88 -0.42 -2.67
N LEU A 73 10.55 -0.29 -3.82
CA LEU A 73 11.94 0.11 -3.83
C LEU A 73 12.04 1.56 -3.33
N PHE A 74 12.89 1.79 -2.33
CA PHE A 74 13.17 3.13 -1.84
C PHE A 74 14.32 3.74 -2.64
N VAL A 75 14.07 4.89 -3.22
CA VAL A 75 15.05 5.71 -3.93
C VAL A 75 15.02 7.11 -3.34
N ASN A 76 16.17 7.62 -2.96
CA ASN A 76 16.31 8.93 -2.33
C ASN A 76 15.38 9.11 -1.11
N ASN A 77 15.43 8.15 -0.19
CA ASN A 77 14.62 8.08 1.05
C ASN A 77 13.10 7.94 0.82
N ARG A 78 12.65 7.52 -0.35
CA ARG A 78 11.23 7.52 -0.67
C ARG A 78 10.82 6.33 -1.53
N GLY A 79 9.65 5.77 -1.24
CA GLY A 79 8.99 4.78 -2.08
C GLY A 79 7.48 4.95 -2.02
N THR A 80 6.79 4.63 -3.10
CA THR A 80 5.32 4.74 -3.17
C THR A 80 4.71 3.36 -3.42
N VAL A 81 3.65 3.05 -2.69
CA VAL A 81 2.91 1.81 -2.81
C VAL A 81 1.41 2.09 -2.75
N ARG A 82 0.62 1.39 -3.55
CA ARG A 82 -0.84 1.47 -3.52
C ARG A 82 -1.38 0.35 -2.63
N VAL A 83 -2.14 0.73 -1.60
CA VAL A 83 -2.72 -0.21 -0.63
C VAL A 83 -4.20 0.09 -0.43
N GLN A 84 -4.95 -0.90 0.01
CA GLN A 84 -6.34 -0.68 0.41
C GLN A 84 -6.40 0.22 1.65
N LYS A 85 -7.34 1.15 1.70
CA LYS A 85 -7.53 2.01 2.88
C LYS A 85 -7.79 1.18 4.13
N GLY A 86 -7.22 1.59 5.26
CA GLY A 86 -7.35 0.88 6.52
C GLY A 86 -6.28 1.25 7.53
N VAL A 87 -6.13 0.42 8.52
CA VAL A 87 -5.13 0.55 9.59
C VAL A 87 -4.00 -0.45 9.32
N TYR A 88 -2.75 0.01 9.43
CA TYR A 88 -1.58 -0.75 9.03
C TYR A 88 -0.55 -0.91 10.13
N LEU A 89 0.02 -2.11 10.18
CA LEU A 89 1.27 -2.39 10.87
C LEU A 89 2.39 -2.42 9.85
N ILE A 90 3.50 -1.75 10.15
CA ILE A 90 4.65 -1.62 9.26
C ILE A 90 5.91 -1.98 10.02
N SER A 91 6.63 -2.96 9.51
CA SER A 91 7.93 -3.38 10.03
C SER A 91 8.78 -3.95 8.91
N PHE A 92 10.05 -3.62 8.86
CA PHE A 92 10.98 -4.24 7.91
C PHE A 92 12.43 -4.11 8.35
N ALA A 93 13.25 -5.00 7.83
CA ALA A 93 14.70 -4.85 7.79
C ALA A 93 15.15 -4.73 6.35
N ALA A 94 16.21 -4.00 6.10
CA ALA A 94 16.70 -3.73 4.76
C ALA A 94 18.21 -3.48 4.75
N ARG A 95 18.80 -3.52 3.56
CA ARG A 95 20.15 -3.01 3.30
C ARG A 95 20.03 -1.66 2.58
N ALA A 96 20.54 -0.62 3.21
CA ALA A 96 20.56 0.73 2.66
C ALA A 96 21.92 1.02 2.01
N THR A 97 21.90 1.67 0.86
CA THR A 97 23.06 2.25 0.20
C THR A 97 22.99 3.78 0.35
N PHE A 98 24.04 4.36 0.90
CA PHE A 98 24.13 5.80 1.15
C PHE A 98 24.78 6.55 -0.02
N SER A 99 24.68 7.87 0.01
CA SER A 99 25.23 8.76 -1.03
C SER A 99 26.75 8.69 -1.17
N ASP A 100 27.48 8.28 -0.12
CA ASP A 100 28.92 8.06 -0.13
C ASP A 100 29.33 6.67 -0.67
N GLY A 101 28.36 5.84 -1.10
CA GLY A 101 28.57 4.50 -1.61
C GLY A 101 28.67 3.41 -0.54
N THR A 102 28.66 3.77 0.74
CA THR A 102 28.65 2.79 1.84
C THR A 102 27.29 2.14 1.98
N THR A 103 27.26 0.96 2.58
CA THR A 103 26.03 0.20 2.86
C THR A 103 25.91 -0.12 4.35
N ALA A 104 24.69 -0.19 4.85
CA ALA A 104 24.41 -0.64 6.21
C ALA A 104 23.08 -1.40 6.26
N ARG A 105 22.94 -2.25 7.26
CA ARG A 105 21.66 -2.87 7.58
C ARG A 105 20.86 -1.91 8.46
N VAL A 106 19.58 -1.77 8.14
CA VAL A 106 18.64 -0.89 8.84
C VAL A 106 17.36 -1.65 9.18
N ARG A 107 16.66 -1.15 10.18
CA ARG A 107 15.35 -1.65 10.57
C ARG A 107 14.40 -0.50 10.83
N SER A 108 13.13 -0.69 10.46
CA SER A 108 12.02 0.13 10.93
C SER A 108 11.03 -0.74 11.70
N SER A 109 10.73 -0.39 12.94
CA SER A 109 9.80 -1.11 13.81
C SER A 109 8.87 -0.17 14.59
N GLN A 110 8.88 1.11 14.29
CA GLN A 110 8.07 2.12 14.97
C GLN A 110 6.58 1.80 14.91
N HIS A 111 6.11 1.30 13.77
CA HIS A 111 4.71 0.99 13.51
C HIS A 111 4.41 -0.51 13.52
N ALA A 112 5.24 -1.29 14.20
CA ALA A 112 5.10 -2.74 14.27
C ALA A 112 4.01 -3.21 15.25
N ASN A 113 3.64 -2.37 16.20
CA ASN A 113 2.68 -2.69 17.26
C ASN A 113 1.33 -2.01 17.03
N PRO A 114 0.21 -2.61 17.46
CA PRO A 114 -1.13 -2.04 17.28
C PRO A 114 -1.31 -0.64 17.88
N GLU A 115 -0.62 -0.34 18.97
CA GLU A 115 -0.67 0.99 19.63
C GLU A 115 -0.06 2.10 18.76
N LYS A 116 0.78 1.73 17.80
CA LYS A 116 1.46 2.65 16.88
C LYS A 116 1.10 2.37 15.42
N ALA A 117 -0.02 1.72 15.19
CA ALA A 117 -0.54 1.47 13.86
C ALA A 117 -0.81 2.78 13.11
N VAL A 118 -0.64 2.73 11.80
CA VAL A 118 -0.86 3.89 10.91
C VAL A 118 -2.25 3.78 10.29
N THR A 119 -3.01 4.86 10.32
CA THR A 119 -4.32 4.94 9.69
C THR A 119 -4.21 5.60 8.32
N LEU A 120 -4.60 4.89 7.27
CA LEU A 120 -4.53 5.30 5.86
C LEU A 120 -5.95 5.32 5.30
N LEU A 121 -6.62 6.46 5.36
CA LEU A 121 -8.02 6.62 4.95
C LEU A 121 -8.23 7.59 3.79
N ASN A 122 -7.23 8.39 3.44
CA ASN A 122 -7.30 9.31 2.32
C ASN A 122 -6.82 8.65 1.03
N ASP A 123 -7.08 9.28 -0.12
CA ASP A 123 -6.62 8.78 -1.43
C ASP A 123 -5.10 8.81 -1.56
N THR A 124 -4.45 9.75 -0.87
CA THR A 124 -2.99 9.87 -0.76
C THR A 124 -2.58 10.11 0.68
N GLU A 125 -1.52 9.46 1.11
CA GLU A 125 -0.94 9.60 2.46
C GLU A 125 0.57 9.56 2.38
N ALA A 126 1.22 10.19 3.37
CA ALA A 126 2.65 10.10 3.57
C ALA A 126 2.96 9.59 4.98
N VAL A 127 3.86 8.62 5.08
CA VAL A 127 4.28 8.01 6.35
C VAL A 127 5.79 8.13 6.46
N VAL A 128 6.27 8.67 7.58
CA VAL A 128 7.70 8.73 7.88
C VAL A 128 8.08 7.51 8.71
N LEU A 129 9.02 6.73 8.19
CA LEU A 129 9.55 5.53 8.81
C LEU A 129 10.92 5.86 9.41
N GLN A 130 10.99 5.86 10.74
CA GLN A 130 12.24 6.02 11.46
C GLN A 130 13.06 4.74 11.33
N LEU A 131 14.31 4.88 10.89
CA LEU A 131 15.22 3.77 10.73
C LEU A 131 16.23 3.72 11.88
N THR A 132 16.58 2.50 12.27
CA THR A 132 17.66 2.22 13.20
C THR A 132 18.74 1.43 12.48
N LEU A 133 19.99 1.79 12.68
CA LEU A 133 21.14 1.03 12.18
C LEU A 133 21.28 -0.27 13.00
N LEU A 134 21.48 -1.35 12.29
CA LEU A 134 21.79 -2.65 12.89
C LEU A 134 23.31 -2.87 12.84
N ASN A 135 23.89 -3.10 13.99
CA ASN A 135 25.32 -3.43 14.12
C ASN A 135 25.58 -4.91 13.83
#